data_f6432bab739013d747b20b6147d8c32b
#
_entry.id   f6432bab739013d747b20b6147d8c32b
#
_cell.length_a   1.000
_cell.length_b   1.000
_cell.length_c   1.000
_cell.angle_alpha   90.00
_cell.angle_beta   90.00
_cell.angle_gamma   90.00
#
_symmetry.space_group_name_H-M   'P 1'
#
loop_
_entity.id
_entity.type
_entity.pdbx_description
1 polymer ?
#
loop_
_entity_poly.entity_id
_entity_poly.type
_entity_poly.pdbx_seq_one_letter_code
_entity_poly.pdbx_strand_id
1 'polypeptide(L)'
;GDYKCELNSGPGTIAAGDLPSSWTGIAAEIPLMTGVVFVRSEIKFSDITRGTSNTYFLGEKYMTINNYRTGGDPGDNESMYTGFNNDVFRHTNTNGPAQDTPTVTNTDRFGSAHAGGMNMALCDGSVQFIAYSIDPAIFKLQGRRME
;
A
#
# COMPACT_ATOMS: atom_id res chain seq x y z
N GLY A 1 -0.58 -3.81 2.44
CA GLY A 1 0.04 -4.39 3.63
C GLY A 1 0.22 -3.34 4.71
N ASP A 2 0.19 -3.74 5.95
CA ASP A 2 0.34 -2.85 7.08
C ASP A 2 1.78 -2.76 7.61
N TYR A 3 2.65 -3.61 7.13
CA TYR A 3 4.06 -3.57 7.47
C TYR A 3 4.86 -2.92 6.36
N LYS A 4 5.66 -1.95 6.75
CA LYS A 4 6.60 -1.30 5.86
C LYS A 4 7.66 -2.34 5.45
N CYS A 5 7.54 -2.86 4.26
CA CYS A 5 8.67 -3.53 3.65
C CYS A 5 9.71 -2.47 3.31
N GLU A 6 10.58 -2.18 4.25
CA GLU A 6 11.76 -1.36 3.98
C GLU A 6 12.76 -2.16 3.13
N LEU A 7 12.37 -2.49 1.91
CA LEU A 7 13.32 -2.87 0.88
C LEU A 7 14.16 -1.66 0.44
N ASN A 8 14.09 -0.62 1.21
CA ASN A 8 14.66 0.68 0.92
C ASN A 8 16.12 0.77 1.32
N SER A 9 16.78 -0.33 1.45
CA SER A 9 18.19 -0.35 1.83
C SER A 9 19.15 -0.09 0.67
N GLY A 10 18.64 0.28 -0.52
CA GLY A 10 19.53 0.65 -1.60
C GLY A 10 18.86 0.75 -2.97
N PRO A 11 19.40 1.60 -3.84
CA PRO A 11 18.93 1.69 -5.20
C PRO A 11 19.10 0.34 -5.91
N GLY A 12 18.06 -0.15 -6.52
CA GLY A 12 18.08 -1.36 -7.33
C GLY A 12 17.83 -2.66 -6.58
N THR A 13 17.50 -2.62 -5.29
CA THR A 13 17.24 -3.84 -4.49
C THR A 13 16.09 -4.66 -5.06
N ILE A 14 15.10 -4.02 -5.68
CA ILE A 14 13.96 -4.72 -6.30
C ILE A 14 14.34 -5.31 -7.66
N ALA A 15 15.12 -4.60 -8.45
CA ALA A 15 15.65 -5.15 -9.71
C ALA A 15 16.58 -6.35 -9.46
N ALA A 16 17.33 -6.32 -8.38
CA ALA A 16 18.11 -7.47 -7.90
C ALA A 16 17.21 -8.59 -7.33
N GLY A 17 15.95 -8.31 -7.03
CA GLY A 17 14.97 -9.27 -6.51
C GLY A 17 14.64 -10.43 -7.44
N ASP A 18 14.97 -10.33 -8.70
CA ASP A 18 14.83 -11.43 -9.66
C ASP A 18 15.85 -12.56 -9.43
N LEU A 19 16.88 -12.32 -8.63
CA LEU A 19 17.90 -13.31 -8.31
C LEU A 19 17.68 -13.92 -6.92
N PRO A 20 17.62 -15.25 -6.79
CA PRO A 20 17.42 -15.93 -5.50
C PRO A 20 18.39 -15.50 -4.41
N SER A 21 19.63 -15.18 -4.76
CA SER A 21 20.66 -14.71 -3.82
C SER A 21 20.40 -13.33 -3.22
N SER A 22 19.60 -12.48 -3.89
CA SER A 22 19.24 -11.16 -3.38
C SER A 22 18.06 -11.19 -2.41
N TRP A 23 17.40 -12.34 -2.28
CA TRP A 23 16.18 -12.50 -1.51
C TRP A 23 16.38 -12.89 -0.05
N THR A 24 17.59 -13.15 0.38
CA THR A 24 17.88 -13.60 1.75
C THR A 24 17.42 -12.60 2.81
N GLY A 25 17.58 -11.30 2.59
CA GLY A 25 17.08 -10.27 3.50
C GLY A 25 15.53 -10.19 3.52
N ILE A 26 14.92 -10.27 2.35
CA ILE A 26 13.46 -10.20 2.18
C ILE A 26 12.76 -11.41 2.81
N ALA A 27 13.35 -12.61 2.69
CA ALA A 27 12.76 -13.83 3.24
C ALA A 27 12.57 -13.77 4.76
N ALA A 28 13.45 -13.06 5.47
CA ALA A 28 13.31 -12.85 6.91
C ALA A 28 12.15 -11.91 7.28
N GLU A 29 11.76 -11.01 6.39
CA GLU A 29 10.72 -10.00 6.63
C GLU A 29 9.34 -10.44 6.16
N ILE A 30 9.24 -11.37 5.19
CA ILE A 30 7.95 -11.87 4.68
C ILE A 30 6.99 -12.33 5.79
N PRO A 31 7.43 -13.04 6.84
CA PRO A 31 6.55 -13.42 7.95
C PRO A 31 5.96 -12.24 8.74
N LEU A 32 6.59 -11.05 8.64
CA LEU A 32 6.14 -9.84 9.31
C LEU A 32 5.13 -9.05 8.47
N MET A 33 4.95 -9.42 7.19
CA MET A 33 4.03 -8.75 6.28
C MET A 33 2.62 -9.28 6.47
N THR A 34 1.78 -8.50 7.12
CA THR A 34 0.44 -8.91 7.53
C THR A 34 -0.65 -8.58 6.50
N GLY A 35 -0.36 -7.75 5.51
CA GLY A 35 -1.28 -7.43 4.41
C GLY A 35 -1.43 -8.56 3.39
N VAL A 36 -2.28 -8.35 2.38
CA VAL A 36 -2.51 -9.33 1.31
C VAL A 36 -1.59 -9.13 0.12
N VAL A 37 -1.11 -7.91 -0.11
CA VAL A 37 -0.21 -7.56 -1.22
C VAL A 37 1.12 -7.09 -0.65
N PHE A 38 2.18 -7.79 -0.97
CA PHE A 38 3.55 -7.45 -0.62
C PHE A 38 4.50 -8.14 -1.62
N VAL A 39 5.78 -7.82 -1.54
CA VAL A 39 6.75 -8.41 -2.46
C VAL A 39 6.68 -9.94 -2.42
N ARG A 40 6.42 -10.56 -3.57
CA ARG A 40 6.27 -12.01 -3.72
C ARG A 40 5.15 -12.62 -2.86
N SER A 41 4.07 -11.87 -2.62
CA SER A 41 2.93 -12.43 -1.89
C SER A 41 2.28 -13.58 -2.67
N GLU A 42 2.03 -14.69 -1.99
CA GLU A 42 1.33 -15.88 -2.49
C GLU A 42 0.08 -16.17 -1.64
N ILE A 43 -0.60 -15.10 -1.23
CA ILE A 43 -1.74 -15.18 -0.31
C ILE A 43 -2.96 -15.76 -1.04
N LYS A 44 -3.54 -16.79 -0.43
CA LYS A 44 -4.81 -17.40 -0.86
C LYS A 44 -5.97 -16.83 -0.06
N PHE A 45 -7.19 -16.97 -0.57
CA PHE A 45 -8.38 -16.55 0.19
C PHE A 45 -8.50 -17.23 1.55
N SER A 46 -8.04 -18.48 1.68
CA SER A 46 -7.98 -19.19 2.97
C SER A 46 -7.07 -18.54 4.01
N ASP A 47 -6.12 -17.73 3.57
CA ASP A 47 -5.15 -17.07 4.45
C ASP A 47 -5.67 -15.74 5.01
N ILE A 48 -6.84 -15.30 4.50
CA ILE A 48 -7.51 -14.07 4.93
C ILE A 48 -8.49 -14.41 6.06
N THR A 49 -7.94 -14.72 7.22
CA THR A 49 -8.74 -15.24 8.35
C THR A 49 -9.64 -14.18 9.01
N ARG A 50 -9.38 -12.89 8.78
CA ARG A 50 -10.27 -11.79 9.19
C ARG A 50 -11.54 -11.70 8.36
N GLY A 51 -11.63 -12.42 7.25
CA GLY A 51 -12.70 -12.33 6.27
C GLY A 51 -12.40 -11.36 5.13
N THR A 52 -12.73 -11.80 3.92
CA THR A 52 -12.45 -11.03 2.70
C THR A 52 -13.21 -9.71 2.62
N SER A 53 -14.38 -9.61 3.25
CA SER A 53 -15.19 -8.38 3.36
C SER A 53 -14.71 -7.40 4.44
N ASN A 54 -13.67 -7.77 5.20
CA ASN A 54 -13.07 -6.93 6.25
C ASN A 54 -11.60 -6.61 5.99
N THR A 55 -11.08 -6.99 4.83
CA THR A 55 -9.66 -6.84 4.51
C THR A 55 -9.48 -6.02 3.24
N TYR A 56 -8.75 -4.92 3.34
CA TYR A 56 -8.43 -4.07 2.18
C TYR A 56 -7.53 -4.80 1.19
N PHE A 57 -7.80 -4.56 -0.09
CA PHE A 57 -7.03 -5.09 -1.21
C PHE A 57 -6.38 -3.98 -2.04
N LEU A 58 -7.18 -3.05 -2.55
CA LEU A 58 -6.75 -1.92 -3.37
C LEU A 58 -7.36 -0.64 -2.85
N GLY A 59 -6.67 0.49 -3.05
CA GLY A 59 -7.18 1.79 -2.66
C GLY A 59 -6.61 2.91 -3.49
N GLU A 60 -7.27 4.06 -3.45
CA GLU A 60 -6.76 5.28 -4.04
C GLU A 60 -5.51 5.72 -3.28
N LYS A 61 -4.48 6.13 -4.02
CA LYS A 61 -3.22 6.60 -3.44
C LYS A 61 -3.23 8.11 -3.26
N TYR A 62 -2.67 8.56 -2.14
CA TYR A 62 -2.40 9.98 -1.92
C TYR A 62 -1.41 10.51 -2.95
N MET A 63 -1.67 11.70 -3.47
CA MET A 63 -0.81 12.40 -4.41
C MET A 63 -0.71 13.89 -4.10
N THR A 64 0.37 14.53 -4.56
CA THR A 64 0.54 15.97 -4.50
C THR A 64 -0.21 16.62 -5.68
N ILE A 65 -1.21 17.48 -5.40
CA ILE A 65 -2.07 18.08 -6.44
C ILE A 65 -1.26 18.79 -7.53
N ASN A 66 -0.21 19.53 -7.15
CA ASN A 66 0.62 20.24 -8.11
C ASN A 66 1.34 19.30 -9.10
N ASN A 67 1.41 18.02 -8.79
CA ASN A 67 2.10 17.02 -9.60
C ASN A 67 1.19 16.15 -10.46
N TYR A 68 -0.13 16.30 -10.40
CA TYR A 68 -1.10 15.47 -11.15
C TYR A 68 -0.84 15.38 -12.66
N ARG A 69 -0.19 16.38 -13.23
CA ARG A 69 0.05 16.46 -14.69
C ARG A 69 1.52 16.51 -15.07
N THR A 70 2.41 16.43 -14.10
CA THR A 70 3.85 16.63 -14.34
C THR A 70 4.65 15.34 -14.28
N GLY A 71 4.10 14.28 -13.66
CA GLY A 71 4.85 13.08 -13.32
C GLY A 71 5.96 13.34 -12.30
N GLY A 72 5.86 14.46 -11.56
CA GLY A 72 6.88 14.86 -10.58
C GLY A 72 6.58 14.37 -9.15
N ASP A 73 5.46 13.66 -8.92
CA ASP A 73 5.19 13.06 -7.63
C ASP A 73 6.05 11.80 -7.46
N PRO A 74 6.88 11.69 -6.42
CA PRO A 74 7.70 10.50 -6.20
C PRO A 74 6.91 9.20 -6.02
N GLY A 75 5.59 9.29 -5.76
CA GLY A 75 4.69 8.15 -5.69
C GLY A 75 3.87 7.94 -6.96
N ASP A 76 4.23 8.61 -8.07
CA ASP A 76 3.55 8.50 -9.37
C ASP A 76 4.46 8.90 -10.55
N ASN A 77 5.76 8.64 -10.44
CA ASN A 77 6.74 9.02 -11.46
C ASN A 77 7.27 7.82 -12.27
N GLU A 78 6.82 6.63 -11.96
CA GLU A 78 7.22 5.40 -12.64
C GLU A 78 6.01 4.65 -13.20
N SER A 79 6.25 3.66 -14.04
CA SER A 79 5.19 2.87 -14.63
C SER A 79 4.66 1.80 -13.65
N MET A 80 3.41 1.39 -13.85
CA MET A 80 2.80 0.29 -13.07
C MET A 80 3.53 -1.06 -13.24
N TYR A 81 4.47 -1.17 -14.17
CA TYR A 81 5.22 -2.39 -14.45
C TYR A 81 6.58 -2.46 -13.75
N THR A 82 6.94 -1.47 -12.95
CA THR A 82 8.21 -1.45 -12.20
C THR A 82 8.28 -2.49 -11.08
N GLY A 83 7.17 -3.17 -10.79
CA GLY A 83 7.10 -4.16 -9.73
C GLY A 83 6.79 -3.53 -8.37
N PHE A 84 7.38 -4.06 -7.31
CA PHE A 84 7.18 -3.54 -5.96
C PHE A 84 7.90 -2.20 -5.79
N ASN A 85 7.14 -1.13 -5.80
CA ASN A 85 7.64 0.25 -5.82
C ASN A 85 6.63 1.18 -5.11
N ASN A 86 7.10 2.34 -4.65
CA ASN A 86 6.28 3.37 -4.01
C ASN A 86 5.23 4.00 -4.95
N ASP A 87 5.30 3.79 -6.26
CA ASP A 87 4.25 4.23 -7.19
C ASP A 87 2.98 3.38 -7.11
N VAL A 88 3.12 2.10 -6.78
CA VAL A 88 2.00 1.14 -6.77
C VAL A 88 1.66 0.61 -5.39
N PHE A 89 2.47 0.91 -4.39
CA PHE A 89 2.30 0.40 -3.03
C PHE A 89 1.93 1.50 -2.03
N ARG A 90 0.96 1.18 -1.18
CA ARG A 90 0.59 1.97 0.01
C ARG A 90 0.37 1.00 1.17
N HIS A 91 0.46 1.51 2.38
CA HIS A 91 0.19 0.70 3.57
C HIS A 91 -0.63 1.47 4.62
N THR A 92 -1.28 0.72 5.49
CA THR A 92 -2.18 1.28 6.52
C THR A 92 -1.47 1.50 7.86
N ASN A 93 -0.17 1.19 7.95
CA ASN A 93 0.52 1.05 9.24
C ASN A 93 0.86 2.38 9.93
N THR A 94 1.37 3.36 9.18
CA THR A 94 1.99 4.57 9.76
C THR A 94 1.11 5.80 9.70
N ASN A 95 0.25 5.88 8.72
CA ASN A 95 -0.56 7.06 8.48
C ASN A 95 -1.99 6.67 8.15
N GLY A 96 -2.96 7.33 8.76
CA GLY A 96 -4.34 7.27 8.29
C GLY A 96 -4.47 7.84 6.88
N PRO A 97 -5.59 7.57 6.17
CA PRO A 97 -5.83 8.14 4.86
C PRO A 97 -5.96 9.67 4.93
N ALA A 98 -5.67 10.35 3.84
CA ALA A 98 -5.83 11.80 3.77
C ALA A 98 -6.21 12.30 2.39
N GLN A 99 -6.84 13.48 2.35
CA GLN A 99 -7.05 14.20 1.10
C GLN A 99 -5.71 14.68 0.53
N ASP A 100 -5.60 14.65 -0.78
CA ASP A 100 -4.49 15.20 -1.52
C ASP A 100 -4.29 16.69 -1.20
N THR A 101 -3.04 17.12 -1.14
CA THR A 101 -2.70 18.52 -0.86
C THR A 101 -1.79 19.11 -1.94
N PRO A 102 -1.73 20.44 -2.08
CA PRO A 102 -0.96 21.06 -3.14
C PRO A 102 0.54 20.78 -3.12
N THR A 103 1.15 20.65 -1.92
CA THR A 103 2.61 20.68 -1.79
C THR A 103 3.21 19.58 -0.92
N VAL A 104 2.40 18.87 -0.15
CA VAL A 104 2.92 17.80 0.71
C VAL A 104 3.08 16.52 -0.09
N THR A 105 4.23 15.91 -0.01
CA THR A 105 4.52 14.62 -0.63
C THR A 105 4.47 13.50 0.41
N ASN A 106 3.75 12.42 0.11
CA ASN A 106 3.73 11.23 0.94
C ASN A 106 3.50 9.99 0.09
N THR A 107 4.52 9.16 -0.04
CA THR A 107 4.51 7.97 -0.89
C THR A 107 3.99 6.71 -0.19
N ASP A 108 3.69 6.80 1.10
CA ASP A 108 3.29 5.64 1.93
C ASP A 108 1.78 5.59 2.21
N ARG A 109 1.09 6.70 1.95
CA ARG A 109 -0.28 6.93 2.40
C ARG A 109 -1.31 6.61 1.32
N PHE A 110 -2.42 6.01 1.71
CA PHE A 110 -3.65 6.03 0.93
C PHE A 110 -4.31 7.40 0.99
N GLY A 111 -4.98 7.80 -0.08
CA GLY A 111 -5.67 9.08 -0.15
C GLY A 111 -6.31 9.31 -1.51
N SER A 112 -6.94 10.47 -1.67
CA SER A 112 -7.53 10.85 -2.94
C SER A 112 -7.80 12.35 -3.04
N ALA A 113 -8.20 12.80 -4.23
CA ALA A 113 -8.71 14.15 -4.47
C ALA A 113 -10.08 14.44 -3.83
N HIS A 114 -10.84 13.42 -3.45
CA HIS A 114 -12.19 13.57 -2.89
C HIS A 114 -12.18 14.27 -1.52
N ALA A 115 -13.19 15.11 -1.26
CA ALA A 115 -13.18 15.98 -0.08
C ALA A 115 -13.44 15.26 1.26
N GLY A 116 -14.02 14.10 1.31
CA GLY A 116 -14.44 13.49 2.58
C GLY A 116 -13.79 12.16 2.91
N GLY A 117 -13.15 11.55 1.95
CA GLY A 117 -12.59 10.21 2.07
C GLY A 117 -12.11 9.69 0.73
N MET A 118 -11.87 8.42 0.66
CA MET A 118 -11.36 7.71 -0.52
C MET A 118 -12.08 6.40 -0.74
N ASN A 119 -11.94 5.80 -1.91
CA ASN A 119 -12.48 4.49 -2.21
C ASN A 119 -11.45 3.40 -1.93
N MET A 120 -11.90 2.33 -1.26
CA MET A 120 -11.12 1.12 -1.01
C MET A 120 -11.90 -0.09 -1.52
N ALA A 121 -11.25 -0.92 -2.31
CA ALA A 121 -11.75 -2.24 -2.64
C ALA A 121 -11.29 -3.25 -1.57
N LEU A 122 -12.21 -4.13 -1.17
CA LEU A 122 -11.93 -5.22 -0.24
C LEU A 122 -11.60 -6.52 -0.99
N CYS A 123 -11.11 -7.50 -0.28
CA CYS A 123 -10.71 -8.79 -0.87
C CYS A 123 -11.89 -9.61 -1.43
N ASP A 124 -13.13 -9.27 -1.09
CA ASP A 124 -14.34 -9.86 -1.66
C ASP A 124 -14.80 -9.16 -2.96
N GLY A 125 -14.11 -8.12 -3.39
CA GLY A 125 -14.42 -7.31 -4.56
C GLY A 125 -15.42 -6.17 -4.31
N SER A 126 -15.96 -6.02 -3.10
CA SER A 126 -16.78 -4.87 -2.75
C SER A 126 -15.93 -3.60 -2.66
N VAL A 127 -16.55 -2.44 -2.90
CA VAL A 127 -15.89 -1.14 -2.76
C VAL A 127 -16.60 -0.33 -1.68
N GLN A 128 -15.82 0.27 -0.80
CA GLN A 128 -16.33 1.10 0.28
C GLN A 128 -15.67 2.48 0.24
N PHE A 129 -16.47 3.50 0.55
CA PHE A 129 -15.96 4.85 0.77
C PHE A 129 -15.48 4.97 2.22
N ILE A 130 -14.20 5.25 2.41
CA ILE A 130 -13.55 5.35 3.72
C ILE A 130 -13.31 6.83 4.04
N ALA A 131 -13.95 7.32 5.08
CA ALA A 131 -13.76 8.70 5.53
C ALA A 131 -12.34 8.93 6.07
N TYR A 132 -11.76 10.11 5.83
CA TYR A 132 -10.45 10.46 6.39
C TYR A 132 -10.44 10.56 7.92
N SER A 133 -11.61 10.67 8.53
CA SER A 133 -11.79 10.65 9.98
C SER A 133 -11.86 9.25 10.59
N ILE A 134 -11.66 8.19 9.80
CA ILE A 134 -11.60 6.83 10.32
C ILE A 134 -10.57 6.71 11.45
N ASP A 135 -10.89 5.96 12.48
CA ASP A 135 -9.93 5.64 13.53
C ASP A 135 -8.69 4.96 12.92
N PRO A 136 -7.48 5.50 13.14
CA PRO A 136 -6.25 4.94 12.59
C PRO A 136 -6.02 3.47 12.98
N ALA A 137 -6.45 3.05 14.15
CA ALA A 137 -6.33 1.66 14.59
C ALA A 137 -7.24 0.74 13.79
N ILE A 138 -8.47 1.19 13.48
CA ILE A 138 -9.41 0.44 12.63
C ILE A 138 -8.87 0.38 11.20
N PHE A 139 -8.40 1.51 10.66
CA PHE A 139 -7.82 1.56 9.32
C PHE A 139 -6.62 0.61 9.18
N LYS A 140 -5.73 0.62 10.16
CA LYS A 140 -4.59 -0.30 10.23
C LYS A 140 -5.03 -1.75 10.29
N LEU A 141 -6.04 -2.01 11.10
CA LEU A 141 -6.55 -3.37 11.32
C LEU A 141 -7.15 -3.97 10.05
N GLN A 142 -7.87 -3.18 9.27
CA GLN A 142 -8.45 -3.61 7.98
C GLN A 142 -7.41 -3.83 6.87
N GLY A 143 -6.18 -3.33 7.03
CA GLY A 143 -5.06 -3.66 6.15
C GLY A 143 -4.44 -5.03 6.40
N ARG A 144 -4.82 -5.73 7.49
CA ARG A 144 -4.28 -7.04 7.86
C ARG A 144 -5.18 -8.18 7.39
N ARG A 145 -4.58 -9.26 6.91
CA ARG A 145 -5.29 -10.50 6.52
C ARG A 145 -5.63 -11.41 7.71
N MET A 146 -4.95 -11.21 8.85
CA MET A 146 -5.11 -12.01 10.08
C MET A 146 -5.13 -11.11 11.31
N GLU A 147 -5.64 -11.61 12.41
CA GLU A 147 -5.66 -10.92 13.71
C GLU A 147 -4.30 -10.89 14.38
#